data_33dbb1d6e857437a97bebb13076d600b
#
_entry.id   33dbb1d6e857437a97bebb13076d600b
#
_cell.length_a   1.000
_cell.length_b   1.000
_cell.length_c   1.000
_cell.angle_alpha   90.00
_cell.angle_beta   90.00
_cell.angle_gamma   90.00
#
_symmetry.space_group_name_H-M   'P 1'
#
loop_
_entity.id
_entity.type
_entity.pdbx_description
1 polymer ?
#
loop_
_entity_poly.entity_id
_entity_poly.type
_entity_poly.pdbx_seq_one_letter_code
_entity_poly.pdbx_strand_id
1 'polypeptide(L)'
;KLKLHIKKYKYLYNKISKVYNFYINFNIKLKHIFWTRKDIFTDIYLNNKWGDKYSSSGTGSNLNQTRIILKEVANTIKKYEIKNILDIPCGDFYWMKEFDFQVLNYVGADIVSELINENIRKFKRSNINFKTVDLLEDEIPESDLIFCRDCLVHFSFKDIFKAINNIKKTNSKYLMTTNFIERSHNHDIPTGAWRTINLCKPPFNFPKPTLIILENCTEEENQFSDKSLSLWELKNIPEYI
;
A
#
# COMPACT_ATOMS: atom_id res chain seq x y z
N LYS A 1 34.23 22.04 10.38
CA LYS A 1 33.40 22.88 9.48
C LYS A 1 32.45 22.02 8.60
N LEU A 2 32.91 20.92 7.95
CA LEU A 2 32.10 20.08 7.06
C LEU A 2 30.86 19.47 7.77
N LYS A 3 31.06 18.91 8.99
CA LYS A 3 29.94 18.33 9.78
C LYS A 3 28.87 19.37 10.14
N LEU A 4 29.22 20.62 10.32
CA LEU A 4 28.30 21.73 10.63
C LEU A 4 27.46 22.10 9.40
N HIS A 5 28.09 22.10 8.21
CA HIS A 5 27.38 22.35 6.95
C HIS A 5 26.37 21.22 6.65
N ILE A 6 26.76 19.96 6.80
CA ILE A 6 25.85 18.81 6.60
C ILE A 6 24.64 18.87 7.54
N LYS A 7 24.85 19.21 8.83
CA LYS A 7 23.74 19.40 9.79
C LYS A 7 22.81 20.55 9.39
N LYS A 8 23.37 21.67 8.90
CA LYS A 8 22.58 22.83 8.45
C LYS A 8 21.76 22.50 7.20
N TYR A 9 22.34 21.78 6.23
CA TYR A 9 21.62 21.32 5.04
C TYR A 9 20.50 20.33 5.40
N LYS A 10 20.77 19.37 6.27
CA LYS A 10 19.75 18.41 6.74
C LYS A 10 18.62 19.11 7.51
N TYR A 11 18.93 20.10 8.34
CA TYR A 11 17.93 20.92 9.03
C TYR A 11 17.06 21.72 8.06
N LEU A 12 17.67 22.36 7.06
CA LEU A 12 16.96 23.15 6.06
C LEU A 12 16.08 22.27 5.18
N TYR A 13 16.60 21.12 4.74
CA TYR A 13 15.86 20.10 4.00
C TYR A 13 14.62 19.64 4.78
N ASN A 14 14.77 19.28 6.05
CA ASN A 14 13.66 18.87 6.91
C ASN A 14 12.63 19.98 7.10
N LYS A 15 13.03 21.23 7.17
CA LYS A 15 12.12 22.38 7.29
C LYS A 15 11.35 22.59 6.00
N ILE A 16 12.01 22.54 4.85
CA ILE A 16 11.39 22.69 3.53
C ILE A 16 10.42 21.51 3.29
N SER A 17 10.82 20.28 3.59
CA SER A 17 9.98 19.11 3.47
C SER A 17 8.70 19.20 4.33
N LYS A 18 8.81 19.72 5.56
CA LYS A 18 7.62 19.94 6.42
C LYS A 18 6.66 20.97 5.83
N VAL A 19 7.17 22.09 5.29
CA VAL A 19 6.35 23.13 4.65
C VAL A 19 5.69 22.58 3.39
N TYR A 20 6.45 21.85 2.59
CA TYR A 20 5.95 21.20 1.37
C TYR A 20 4.83 20.18 1.69
N ASN A 21 5.05 19.31 2.67
CA ASN A 21 4.05 18.34 3.11
C ASN A 21 2.80 19.01 3.70
N PHE A 22 2.96 20.11 4.44
CA PHE A 22 1.84 20.89 4.92
C PHE A 22 1.00 21.46 3.76
N TYR A 23 1.66 22.02 2.73
CA TYR A 23 1.00 22.55 1.54
C TYR A 23 0.27 21.45 0.76
N ILE A 24 0.92 20.29 0.54
CA ILE A 24 0.29 19.14 -0.12
C ILE A 24 -0.94 18.67 0.66
N ASN A 25 -0.81 18.46 1.97
CA ASN A 25 -1.91 17.99 2.81
C ASN A 25 -3.07 19.01 2.83
N PHE A 26 -2.78 20.30 2.83
CA PHE A 26 -3.79 21.35 2.76
C PHE A 26 -4.56 21.31 1.44
N ASN A 27 -3.85 21.21 0.30
CA ASN A 27 -4.49 21.11 -1.00
C ASN A 27 -5.35 19.84 -1.13
N ILE A 28 -4.87 18.70 -0.60
CA ILE A 28 -5.66 17.46 -0.60
C ILE A 28 -6.91 17.63 0.28
N LYS A 29 -6.81 18.26 1.46
CA LYS A 29 -7.98 18.56 2.30
C LYS A 29 -9.01 19.44 1.58
N LEU A 30 -8.57 20.43 0.82
CA LEU A 30 -9.48 21.26 0.01
C LEU A 30 -10.19 20.42 -1.07
N LYS A 31 -9.47 19.49 -1.71
CA LYS A 31 -10.07 18.57 -2.69
C LYS A 31 -11.18 17.73 -2.06
N HIS A 32 -10.99 17.22 -0.83
CA HIS A 32 -12.02 16.43 -0.13
C HIS A 32 -13.36 17.15 0.09
N ILE A 33 -13.43 18.47 -0.08
CA ILE A 33 -14.69 19.22 -0.04
C ILE A 33 -15.58 18.88 -1.25
N PHE A 34 -14.96 18.58 -2.41
CA PHE A 34 -15.66 18.42 -3.69
C PHE A 34 -15.39 17.07 -4.37
N TRP A 35 -14.38 16.34 -3.93
CA TRP A 35 -13.88 15.12 -4.57
C TRP A 35 -14.08 13.91 -3.67
N THR A 36 -14.50 12.81 -4.28
CA THR A 36 -14.52 11.49 -3.63
C THR A 36 -13.11 10.91 -3.58
N ARG A 37 -12.91 9.83 -2.82
CA ARG A 37 -11.66 9.06 -2.85
C ARG A 37 -11.32 8.59 -4.26
N LYS A 38 -12.33 8.11 -4.99
CA LYS A 38 -12.17 7.69 -6.38
C LYS A 38 -11.61 8.81 -7.25
N ASP A 39 -12.16 10.02 -7.14
CA ASP A 39 -11.69 11.18 -7.91
C ASP A 39 -10.23 11.51 -7.58
N ILE A 40 -9.85 11.45 -6.30
CA ILE A 40 -8.49 11.72 -5.84
C ILE A 40 -7.50 10.71 -6.44
N PHE A 41 -7.77 9.41 -6.31
CA PHE A 41 -6.86 8.38 -6.82
C PHE A 41 -6.87 8.31 -8.35
N THR A 42 -8.00 8.59 -9.01
CA THR A 42 -8.07 8.71 -10.47
C THR A 42 -7.22 9.88 -10.96
N ASP A 43 -7.28 11.03 -10.29
CA ASP A 43 -6.44 12.20 -10.62
C ASP A 43 -4.93 11.90 -10.39
N ILE A 44 -4.59 11.15 -9.36
CA ILE A 44 -3.20 10.71 -9.12
C ILE A 44 -2.73 9.80 -10.26
N TYR A 45 -3.53 8.83 -10.65
CA TYR A 45 -3.23 7.90 -11.74
C TYR A 45 -3.09 8.61 -13.09
N LEU A 46 -4.12 9.35 -13.51
CA LEU A 46 -4.16 10.00 -14.83
C LEU A 46 -3.04 11.03 -15.04
N ASN A 47 -2.62 11.70 -13.97
CA ASN A 47 -1.58 12.72 -14.00
C ASN A 47 -0.21 12.19 -13.54
N ASN A 48 -0.05 10.88 -13.37
CA ASN A 48 1.19 10.23 -12.90
C ASN A 48 1.85 10.98 -11.72
N LYS A 49 1.06 11.34 -10.70
CA LYS A 49 1.53 12.19 -9.59
C LYS A 49 2.53 11.50 -8.67
N TRP A 50 2.60 10.18 -8.71
CA TRP A 50 3.63 9.40 -8.00
C TRP A 50 4.94 9.31 -8.78
N GLY A 51 4.97 9.78 -10.05
CA GLY A 51 6.16 10.21 -10.77
C GLY A 51 7.16 9.14 -11.18
N ASP A 52 6.80 7.85 -11.24
CA ASP A 52 7.70 6.83 -11.78
C ASP A 52 7.60 6.76 -13.32
N LYS A 53 8.73 6.46 -13.95
CA LYS A 53 8.84 6.37 -15.41
C LYS A 53 8.18 5.10 -15.98
N TYR A 54 8.16 4.02 -15.20
CA TYR A 54 7.78 2.68 -15.67
C TYR A 54 6.43 2.23 -15.10
N SER A 55 6.06 2.72 -13.93
CA SER A 55 4.83 2.34 -13.23
C SER A 55 4.05 3.57 -12.80
N SER A 56 2.77 3.63 -13.16
CA SER A 56 1.85 4.66 -12.66
C SER A 56 1.51 4.49 -11.18
N SER A 57 1.89 3.36 -10.59
CA SER A 57 1.73 3.08 -9.15
C SER A 57 2.89 3.60 -8.30
N GLY A 58 3.82 4.38 -8.90
CA GLY A 58 4.91 5.06 -8.21
C GLY A 58 6.20 4.26 -8.09
N THR A 59 7.23 4.92 -7.55
CA THR A 59 8.61 4.42 -7.44
C THR A 59 8.71 3.12 -6.66
N GLY A 60 7.90 2.94 -5.62
CA GLY A 60 7.84 1.71 -4.83
C GLY A 60 7.42 0.47 -5.64
N SER A 61 6.78 0.65 -6.80
CA SER A 61 6.39 -0.43 -7.72
C SER A 61 7.46 -0.75 -8.77
N ASN A 62 8.60 -0.07 -8.76
CA ASN A 62 9.73 -0.35 -9.65
C ASN A 62 10.29 -1.75 -9.40
N LEU A 63 10.74 -2.45 -10.45
CA LEU A 63 11.27 -3.82 -10.36
C LEU A 63 12.50 -3.92 -9.45
N ASN A 64 13.31 -2.87 -9.34
CA ASN A 64 14.43 -2.85 -8.40
C ASN A 64 13.96 -2.89 -6.93
N GLN A 65 12.86 -2.20 -6.61
CA GLN A 65 12.28 -2.17 -5.26
C GLN A 65 11.50 -3.45 -4.94
N THR A 66 10.95 -4.13 -5.95
CA THR A 66 10.04 -5.27 -5.75
C THR A 66 10.71 -6.64 -5.92
N ARG A 67 11.98 -6.70 -6.35
CA ARG A 67 12.70 -7.96 -6.60
C ARG A 67 12.72 -8.92 -5.39
N ILE A 68 12.94 -8.39 -4.19
CA ILE A 68 12.96 -9.19 -2.96
C ILE A 68 11.56 -9.65 -2.63
N ILE A 69 10.57 -8.77 -2.77
CA ILE A 69 9.17 -9.05 -2.49
C ILE A 69 8.66 -10.20 -3.35
N LEU A 70 8.94 -10.18 -4.65
CA LEU A 70 8.52 -11.24 -5.58
C LEU A 70 8.94 -12.62 -5.06
N LYS A 71 10.20 -12.77 -4.64
CA LYS A 71 10.73 -14.03 -4.10
C LYS A 71 10.09 -14.40 -2.77
N GLU A 72 10.04 -13.47 -1.84
CA GLU A 72 9.60 -13.76 -0.47
C GLU A 72 8.08 -13.94 -0.37
N VAL A 73 7.30 -13.25 -1.20
CA VAL A 73 5.85 -13.51 -1.32
C VAL A 73 5.60 -14.89 -1.89
N ALA A 74 6.37 -15.34 -2.91
CA ALA A 74 6.26 -16.70 -3.43
C ALA A 74 6.56 -17.77 -2.35
N ASN A 75 7.61 -17.57 -1.54
CA ASN A 75 7.92 -18.42 -0.40
C ASN A 75 6.79 -18.46 0.63
N THR A 76 6.17 -17.30 0.90
CA THR A 76 5.04 -17.16 1.83
C THR A 76 3.81 -17.90 1.33
N ILE A 77 3.47 -17.74 0.06
CA ILE A 77 2.35 -18.44 -0.58
C ILE A 77 2.50 -19.95 -0.43
N LYS A 78 3.69 -20.47 -0.72
CA LYS A 78 3.99 -21.90 -0.57
C LYS A 78 3.91 -22.34 0.90
N LYS A 79 4.49 -21.58 1.82
CA LYS A 79 4.55 -21.91 3.27
C LYS A 79 3.17 -21.96 3.90
N TYR A 80 2.26 -21.07 3.51
CA TYR A 80 0.91 -20.93 4.08
C TYR A 80 -0.17 -21.57 3.20
N GLU A 81 0.22 -22.32 2.16
CA GLU A 81 -0.67 -23.05 1.24
C GLU A 81 -1.77 -22.15 0.63
N ILE A 82 -1.42 -20.90 0.28
CA ILE A 82 -2.32 -19.92 -0.30
C ILE A 82 -2.63 -20.32 -1.74
N LYS A 83 -3.92 -20.33 -2.10
CA LYS A 83 -4.41 -20.65 -3.44
C LYS A 83 -5.13 -19.48 -4.10
N ASN A 84 -5.74 -18.61 -3.29
CA ASN A 84 -6.53 -17.47 -3.76
C ASN A 84 -5.94 -16.19 -3.18
N ILE A 85 -5.58 -15.23 -4.04
CA ILE A 85 -5.03 -13.94 -3.67
C ILE A 85 -5.96 -12.84 -4.15
N LEU A 86 -6.31 -11.93 -3.24
CA LEU A 86 -6.85 -10.61 -3.55
C LEU A 86 -5.75 -9.58 -3.36
N ASP A 87 -5.34 -8.91 -4.43
CA ASP A 87 -4.39 -7.80 -4.40
C ASP A 87 -5.16 -6.47 -4.51
N ILE A 88 -5.18 -5.70 -3.42
CA ILE A 88 -5.96 -4.46 -3.31
C ILE A 88 -5.20 -3.38 -2.52
N PRO A 89 -4.77 -2.27 -3.16
CA PRO A 89 -4.90 -1.97 -4.58
C PRO A 89 -3.84 -2.69 -5.41
N CYS A 90 -4.22 -3.21 -6.57
CA CYS A 90 -3.30 -3.89 -7.47
C CYS A 90 -2.45 -2.93 -8.32
N GLY A 91 -2.84 -1.66 -8.38
CA GLY A 91 -2.19 -0.70 -9.26
C GLY A 91 -2.17 -1.15 -10.72
N ASP A 92 -1.17 -0.71 -11.48
CA ASP A 92 -0.98 -1.01 -12.90
C ASP A 92 -0.43 -2.42 -13.19
N PHE A 93 -0.38 -3.27 -12.18
CA PHE A 93 0.13 -4.65 -12.30
C PHE A 93 1.57 -4.76 -12.81
N TYR A 94 2.32 -3.66 -12.80
CA TYR A 94 3.63 -3.57 -13.45
C TYR A 94 4.65 -4.57 -12.91
N TRP A 95 4.79 -4.70 -11.60
CA TRP A 95 5.73 -5.64 -11.00
C TRP A 95 5.08 -7.00 -10.72
N MET A 96 3.78 -7.03 -10.39
CA MET A 96 3.07 -8.26 -10.07
C MET A 96 2.94 -9.18 -11.30
N LYS A 97 2.96 -8.66 -12.53
CA LYS A 97 2.96 -9.47 -13.76
C LYS A 97 4.16 -10.42 -13.87
N GLU A 98 5.26 -10.12 -13.17
CA GLU A 98 6.47 -10.96 -13.11
C GLU A 98 6.30 -12.16 -12.15
N PHE A 99 5.20 -12.22 -11.41
CA PHE A 99 4.91 -13.29 -10.48
C PHE A 99 4.42 -14.54 -11.22
N ASP A 100 4.84 -15.73 -10.73
CA ASP A 100 4.36 -17.01 -11.29
C ASP A 100 3.00 -17.41 -10.67
N PHE A 101 1.95 -17.27 -11.46
CA PHE A 101 0.57 -17.58 -11.06
C PHE A 101 0.08 -18.97 -11.46
N GLN A 102 0.95 -19.91 -11.89
CA GLN A 102 0.51 -21.19 -12.49
C GLN A 102 -0.51 -21.96 -11.65
N VAL A 103 -0.39 -21.91 -10.33
CA VAL A 103 -1.26 -22.66 -9.41
C VAL A 103 -2.14 -21.75 -8.54
N LEU A 104 -2.23 -20.48 -8.87
CA LEU A 104 -2.91 -19.46 -8.06
C LEU A 104 -4.08 -18.86 -8.82
N ASN A 105 -5.17 -18.58 -8.08
CA ASN A 105 -6.21 -17.67 -8.52
C ASN A 105 -5.87 -16.26 -8.00
N TYR A 106 -5.79 -15.31 -8.89
CA TYR A 106 -5.49 -13.93 -8.57
C TYR A 106 -6.64 -13.00 -8.96
N VAL A 107 -7.02 -12.15 -8.04
CA VAL A 107 -7.94 -11.04 -8.29
C VAL A 107 -7.21 -9.74 -7.93
N GLY A 108 -6.88 -8.94 -8.95
CA GLY A 108 -6.43 -7.57 -8.76
C GLY A 108 -7.61 -6.63 -8.61
N ALA A 109 -7.61 -5.81 -7.58
CA ALA A 109 -8.67 -4.84 -7.33
C ALA A 109 -8.09 -3.43 -7.11
N ASP A 110 -8.78 -2.42 -7.59
CA ASP A 110 -8.41 -1.01 -7.41
C ASP A 110 -9.65 -0.13 -7.51
N ILE A 111 -9.64 1.04 -6.88
CA ILE A 111 -10.73 2.02 -6.95
C ILE A 111 -10.78 2.74 -8.30
N VAL A 112 -9.66 2.79 -9.04
CA VAL A 112 -9.51 3.49 -10.32
C VAL A 112 -9.98 2.61 -11.46
N SER A 113 -11.17 2.89 -11.99
CA SER A 113 -11.82 2.08 -13.04
C SER A 113 -11.01 2.05 -14.34
N GLU A 114 -10.40 3.16 -14.72
CA GLU A 114 -9.59 3.31 -15.93
C GLU A 114 -8.38 2.38 -15.90
N LEU A 115 -7.70 2.32 -14.77
CA LEU A 115 -6.57 1.43 -14.51
C LEU A 115 -7.01 -0.05 -14.57
N ILE A 116 -8.13 -0.39 -13.94
CA ILE A 116 -8.67 -1.75 -13.97
C ILE A 116 -9.05 -2.18 -15.39
N ASN A 117 -9.68 -1.31 -16.17
CA ASN A 117 -10.03 -1.60 -17.56
C ASN A 117 -8.77 -1.86 -18.41
N GLU A 118 -7.69 -1.11 -18.16
CA GLU A 118 -6.42 -1.34 -18.83
C GLU A 118 -5.79 -2.68 -18.43
N ASN A 119 -5.82 -3.03 -17.15
CA ASN A 119 -5.33 -4.32 -16.64
C ASN A 119 -6.13 -5.50 -17.22
N ILE A 120 -7.46 -5.39 -17.30
CA ILE A 120 -8.33 -6.40 -17.93
C ILE A 120 -7.89 -6.61 -19.38
N ARG A 121 -7.72 -5.54 -20.13
CA ARG A 121 -7.34 -5.61 -21.55
C ARG A 121 -5.97 -6.27 -21.76
N LYS A 122 -4.99 -5.99 -20.86
CA LYS A 122 -3.60 -6.41 -21.02
C LYS A 122 -3.29 -7.77 -20.42
N PHE A 123 -3.90 -8.09 -19.26
CA PHE A 123 -3.40 -9.16 -18.39
C PHE A 123 -4.44 -10.18 -17.96
N LYS A 124 -5.74 -9.98 -18.22
CA LYS A 124 -6.78 -10.94 -17.84
C LYS A 124 -6.55 -12.28 -18.55
N ARG A 125 -6.64 -13.36 -17.77
CA ARG A 125 -6.59 -14.75 -18.25
C ARG A 125 -7.40 -15.66 -17.30
N SER A 126 -7.44 -16.97 -17.55
CA SER A 126 -8.30 -17.89 -16.80
C SER A 126 -8.19 -17.81 -15.27
N ASN A 127 -6.99 -17.62 -14.76
CA ASN A 127 -6.69 -17.55 -13.32
C ASN A 127 -6.26 -16.15 -12.84
N ILE A 128 -6.30 -15.13 -13.70
CA ILE A 128 -6.03 -13.72 -13.35
C ILE A 128 -7.21 -12.86 -13.77
N ASN A 129 -7.86 -12.23 -12.81
CA ASN A 129 -8.99 -11.35 -13.00
C ASN A 129 -8.75 -9.99 -12.35
N PHE A 130 -9.49 -8.97 -12.80
CA PHE A 130 -9.43 -7.63 -12.23
C PHE A 130 -10.82 -7.09 -11.99
N LYS A 131 -11.00 -6.31 -10.90
CA LYS A 131 -12.28 -5.72 -10.50
C LYS A 131 -12.06 -4.29 -9.98
N THR A 132 -12.98 -3.38 -10.29
CA THR A 132 -13.05 -2.08 -9.59
C THR A 132 -13.68 -2.31 -8.22
N VAL A 133 -12.96 -1.95 -7.14
CA VAL A 133 -13.41 -2.11 -5.75
C VAL A 133 -12.92 -0.94 -4.91
N ASP A 134 -13.82 -0.27 -4.21
CA ASP A 134 -13.48 0.64 -3.11
C ASP A 134 -13.29 -0.18 -1.83
N LEU A 135 -12.06 -0.27 -1.34
CA LEU A 135 -11.68 -1.03 -0.14
C LEU A 135 -12.51 -0.66 1.10
N LEU A 136 -13.08 0.56 1.15
CA LEU A 136 -13.81 1.06 2.30
C LEU A 136 -15.31 0.79 2.26
N GLU A 137 -15.91 0.71 1.06
CA GLU A 137 -17.37 0.73 0.91
C GLU A 137 -17.93 -0.52 0.20
N ASP A 138 -17.16 -1.10 -0.73
CA ASP A 138 -17.64 -2.23 -1.51
C ASP A 138 -17.45 -3.56 -0.78
N GLU A 139 -18.20 -4.57 -1.20
CA GLU A 139 -17.99 -5.94 -0.76
C GLU A 139 -16.64 -6.46 -1.28
N ILE A 140 -15.80 -6.91 -0.36
CA ILE A 140 -14.46 -7.40 -0.66
C ILE A 140 -14.53 -8.90 -0.98
N PRO A 141 -13.99 -9.34 -2.13
CA PRO A 141 -13.91 -10.77 -2.45
C PRO A 141 -13.12 -11.55 -1.39
N GLU A 142 -13.68 -12.68 -0.96
CA GLU A 142 -13.01 -13.60 -0.06
C GLU A 142 -11.77 -14.22 -0.73
N SER A 143 -10.70 -14.39 0.03
CA SER A 143 -9.45 -14.98 -0.45
C SER A 143 -8.67 -15.65 0.69
N ASP A 144 -7.70 -16.50 0.37
CA ASP A 144 -6.78 -17.00 1.40
C ASP A 144 -5.88 -15.88 1.92
N LEU A 145 -5.44 -14.99 1.01
CA LEU A 145 -4.58 -13.84 1.30
C LEU A 145 -5.15 -12.56 0.69
N ILE A 146 -5.39 -11.57 1.54
CA ILE A 146 -5.55 -10.18 1.11
C ILE A 146 -4.16 -9.54 1.13
N PHE A 147 -3.67 -9.20 -0.07
CA PHE A 147 -2.41 -8.50 -0.26
C PHE A 147 -2.69 -7.01 -0.46
N CYS A 148 -2.19 -6.16 0.44
CA CYS A 148 -2.54 -4.74 0.49
C CYS A 148 -1.27 -3.89 0.62
N ARG A 149 -0.47 -3.86 -0.45
CA ARG A 149 0.82 -3.15 -0.44
C ARG A 149 0.66 -1.67 -0.80
N ASP A 150 1.35 -0.81 -0.05
CA ASP A 150 1.41 0.65 -0.27
C ASP A 150 0.03 1.34 -0.40
N CYS A 151 -1.00 0.81 0.30
CA CYS A 151 -2.36 1.35 0.34
C CYS A 151 -2.61 2.19 1.59
N LEU A 152 -2.50 1.56 2.77
CA LEU A 152 -2.85 2.19 4.05
C LEU A 152 -1.97 3.40 4.38
N VAL A 153 -0.79 3.48 3.78
CA VAL A 153 0.12 4.64 3.86
C VAL A 153 -0.47 5.91 3.25
N HIS A 154 -1.50 5.76 2.41
CA HIS A 154 -2.21 6.86 1.74
C HIS A 154 -3.56 7.20 2.37
N PHE A 155 -3.99 6.51 3.41
CA PHE A 155 -5.30 6.69 4.03
C PHE A 155 -5.21 7.46 5.35
N SER A 156 -6.23 8.28 5.64
CA SER A 156 -6.44 8.83 6.98
C SER A 156 -6.64 7.70 8.00
N PHE A 157 -6.44 7.97 9.28
CA PHE A 157 -6.71 6.98 10.33
C PHE A 157 -8.15 6.46 10.27
N LYS A 158 -9.11 7.38 10.07
CA LYS A 158 -10.52 7.04 9.91
C LYS A 158 -10.75 6.05 8.77
N ASP A 159 -10.11 6.28 7.63
CA ASP A 159 -10.26 5.42 6.45
C ASP A 159 -9.51 4.09 6.63
N ILE A 160 -8.38 4.06 7.36
CA ILE A 160 -7.72 2.81 7.72
C ILE A 160 -8.65 1.95 8.60
N PHE A 161 -9.29 2.53 9.62
CA PHE A 161 -10.24 1.79 10.46
C PHE A 161 -11.39 1.21 9.66
N LYS A 162 -11.97 2.00 8.74
CA LYS A 162 -13.01 1.51 7.84
C LYS A 162 -12.52 0.38 6.94
N ALA A 163 -11.34 0.53 6.32
CA ALA A 163 -10.73 -0.49 5.46
C ALA A 163 -10.52 -1.80 6.22
N ILE A 164 -9.91 -1.75 7.41
CA ILE A 164 -9.67 -2.93 8.24
C ILE A 164 -10.98 -3.60 8.65
N ASN A 165 -11.96 -2.81 9.12
CA ASN A 165 -13.27 -3.36 9.48
C ASN A 165 -13.98 -3.99 8.28
N ASN A 166 -13.82 -3.42 7.07
CA ASN A 166 -14.39 -3.99 5.86
C ASN A 166 -13.68 -5.29 5.44
N ILE A 167 -12.34 -5.33 5.51
CA ILE A 167 -11.55 -6.54 5.30
C ILE A 167 -11.98 -7.63 6.30
N LYS A 168 -12.21 -7.30 7.56
CA LYS A 168 -12.63 -8.27 8.59
C LYS A 168 -14.01 -8.88 8.41
N LYS A 169 -14.87 -8.28 7.58
CA LYS A 169 -16.15 -8.89 7.18
C LYS A 169 -15.99 -10.10 6.26
N THR A 170 -14.81 -10.25 5.63
CA THR A 170 -14.51 -11.41 4.81
C THR A 170 -14.10 -12.60 5.68
N ASN A 171 -14.23 -13.82 5.14
CA ASN A 171 -13.67 -15.03 5.76
C ASN A 171 -12.20 -15.26 5.33
N SER A 172 -11.53 -14.25 4.81
CA SER A 172 -10.13 -14.34 4.39
C SER A 172 -9.23 -14.70 5.57
N LYS A 173 -8.18 -15.49 5.32
CA LYS A 173 -7.33 -16.02 6.40
C LYS A 173 -6.25 -15.04 6.83
N TYR A 174 -5.61 -14.39 5.85
CA TYR A 174 -4.44 -13.57 6.06
C TYR A 174 -4.58 -12.18 5.45
N LEU A 175 -4.02 -11.19 6.14
CA LEU A 175 -3.72 -9.86 5.60
C LEU A 175 -2.20 -9.68 5.55
N MET A 176 -1.66 -9.37 4.37
CA MET A 176 -0.28 -8.93 4.19
C MET A 176 -0.28 -7.49 3.73
N THR A 177 0.32 -6.59 4.49
CA THR A 177 0.31 -5.16 4.17
C THR A 177 1.61 -4.46 4.53
N THR A 178 1.84 -3.29 3.91
CA THR A 178 2.99 -2.42 4.20
C THR A 178 3.00 -1.99 5.66
N ASN A 179 4.16 -2.12 6.29
CA ASN A 179 4.40 -1.73 7.67
C ASN A 179 5.83 -1.21 7.85
N PHE A 180 6.00 -0.11 8.57
CA PHE A 180 7.31 0.49 8.88
C PHE A 180 7.64 0.15 10.32
N ILE A 181 8.41 -0.93 10.53
CA ILE A 181 8.53 -1.62 11.83
C ILE A 181 9.31 -0.86 12.90
N GLU A 182 10.15 0.11 12.52
CA GLU A 182 10.95 0.91 13.45
C GLU A 182 10.30 2.25 13.82
N ARG A 183 9.16 2.61 13.20
CA ARG A 183 8.45 3.86 13.54
C ARG A 183 7.80 3.74 14.92
N SER A 184 8.16 4.64 15.81
CA SER A 184 7.64 4.66 17.19
C SER A 184 6.26 5.29 17.32
N HIS A 185 5.88 6.17 16.38
CA HIS A 185 4.62 6.93 16.40
C HIS A 185 4.00 7.01 15.02
N ASN A 186 2.68 7.04 14.99
CA ASN A 186 1.89 7.32 13.82
C ASN A 186 1.35 8.77 13.87
N HIS A 187 1.15 9.39 12.72
CA HIS A 187 0.44 10.66 12.58
C HIS A 187 -0.62 10.56 11.50
N ASP A 188 -1.69 11.30 11.65
CA ASP A 188 -2.78 11.27 10.69
C ASP A 188 -2.51 12.18 9.48
N ILE A 189 -3.09 11.79 8.35
CA ILE A 189 -3.00 12.52 7.08
C ILE A 189 -4.37 12.52 6.40
N PRO A 190 -4.67 13.46 5.50
CA PRO A 190 -5.82 13.32 4.61
C PRO A 190 -5.59 12.16 3.63
N THR A 191 -6.63 11.38 3.34
CA THR A 191 -6.56 10.30 2.33
C THR A 191 -6.15 10.86 0.97
N GLY A 192 -5.19 10.20 0.30
CA GLY A 192 -4.51 10.66 -0.92
C GLY A 192 -3.15 11.32 -0.66
N ALA A 193 -2.80 11.65 0.58
CA ALA A 193 -1.44 12.00 0.98
C ALA A 193 -0.60 10.73 1.23
N TRP A 194 0.61 10.88 1.76
CA TRP A 194 1.49 9.75 2.10
C TRP A 194 2.19 9.94 3.44
N ARG A 195 2.37 8.85 4.19
CA ARG A 195 3.24 8.80 5.38
C ARG A 195 3.69 7.38 5.67
N THR A 196 4.76 7.21 6.45
CA THR A 196 5.12 5.92 7.05
C THR A 196 4.11 5.53 8.13
N ILE A 197 3.82 4.22 8.27
CA ILE A 197 2.86 3.71 9.25
C ILE A 197 3.42 2.47 9.95
N ASN A 198 3.28 2.40 11.27
CA ASN A 198 3.52 1.19 12.05
C ASN A 198 2.20 0.70 12.64
N LEU A 199 1.64 -0.34 12.06
CA LEU A 199 0.35 -0.89 12.46
C LEU A 199 0.38 -1.54 13.86
N CYS A 200 1.56 -1.91 14.37
CA CYS A 200 1.71 -2.43 15.74
C CYS A 200 1.69 -1.32 16.81
N LYS A 201 1.64 -0.05 16.42
CA LYS A 201 1.62 1.10 17.33
C LYS A 201 0.24 1.79 17.35
N PRO A 202 -0.05 2.57 18.40
CA PRO A 202 -1.28 3.36 18.43
C PRO A 202 -1.41 4.26 17.20
N PRO A 203 -2.63 4.48 16.70
CA PRO A 203 -3.91 4.03 17.25
C PRO A 203 -4.34 2.63 16.77
N PHE A 204 -3.55 1.92 15.95
CA PHE A 204 -3.95 0.66 15.31
C PHE A 204 -3.80 -0.56 16.22
N ASN A 205 -2.70 -0.65 16.98
CA ASN A 205 -2.43 -1.69 17.97
C ASN A 205 -2.57 -3.13 17.45
N PHE A 206 -2.17 -3.37 16.20
CA PHE A 206 -2.11 -4.73 15.67
C PHE A 206 -1.18 -5.60 16.55
N PRO A 207 -1.47 -6.89 16.70
CA PRO A 207 -0.54 -7.80 17.36
C PRO A 207 0.77 -7.91 16.60
N LYS A 208 1.76 -8.57 17.17
CA LYS A 208 3.01 -8.89 16.46
C LYS A 208 2.70 -9.65 15.17
N PRO A 209 3.27 -9.26 14.02
CA PRO A 209 3.06 -9.99 12.77
C PRO A 209 3.54 -11.44 12.86
N THR A 210 2.86 -12.33 12.16
CA THR A 210 3.25 -13.75 12.00
C THR A 210 4.52 -13.87 11.14
N LEU A 211 4.70 -12.96 10.17
CA LEU A 211 5.86 -12.87 9.30
C LEU A 211 6.16 -11.40 8.98
N ILE A 212 7.44 -11.07 8.86
CA ILE A 212 7.93 -9.77 8.40
C ILE A 212 8.89 -10.00 7.24
N ILE A 213 8.64 -9.37 6.11
CA ILE A 213 9.51 -9.36 4.94
C ILE A 213 10.04 -7.93 4.78
N LEU A 214 11.33 -7.71 5.05
CA LEU A 214 11.97 -6.43 4.77
C LEU A 214 12.11 -6.25 3.26
N GLU A 215 11.61 -5.13 2.75
CA GLU A 215 11.65 -4.84 1.31
C GLU A 215 13.04 -4.40 0.83
N ASN A 216 13.95 -4.04 1.76
CA ASN A 216 15.24 -3.39 1.48
C ASN A 216 15.06 -2.14 0.60
N CYS A 217 14.08 -1.33 0.97
CA CYS A 217 13.74 -0.10 0.26
C CYS A 217 14.93 0.86 0.22
N THR A 218 15.29 1.30 -0.98
CA THR A 218 16.40 2.24 -1.21
C THR A 218 15.93 3.66 -1.54
N GLU A 219 14.63 3.90 -1.49
CA GLU A 219 14.03 5.21 -1.74
C GLU A 219 14.52 6.23 -0.69
N GLU A 220 14.57 7.50 -1.11
CA GLU A 220 14.97 8.63 -0.24
C GLU A 220 16.27 8.34 0.54
N GLU A 221 17.32 7.90 -0.16
CA GLU A 221 18.63 7.59 0.45
C GLU A 221 18.55 6.59 1.62
N ASN A 222 17.71 5.54 1.48
CA ASN A 222 17.46 4.49 2.48
C ASN A 222 16.76 4.99 3.76
N GLN A 223 16.02 6.10 3.72
CA GLN A 223 15.22 6.57 4.87
C GLN A 223 14.11 5.59 5.27
N PHE A 224 13.76 4.68 4.37
CA PHE A 224 12.70 3.69 4.54
C PHE A 224 13.23 2.25 4.61
N SER A 225 14.45 2.06 5.14
CA SER A 225 15.06 0.73 5.31
C SER A 225 14.24 -0.21 6.19
N ASP A 226 13.36 0.33 7.06
CA ASP A 226 12.41 -0.40 7.89
C ASP A 226 11.08 -0.72 7.20
N LYS A 227 10.93 -0.36 5.91
CA LYS A 227 9.75 -0.73 5.13
C LYS A 227 9.67 -2.25 4.97
N SER A 228 8.54 -2.80 5.30
CA SER A 228 8.29 -4.24 5.24
C SER A 228 6.89 -4.55 4.71
N LEU A 229 6.73 -5.77 4.19
CA LEU A 229 5.45 -6.46 4.12
C LEU A 229 5.31 -7.30 5.37
N SER A 230 4.30 -7.03 6.17
CA SER A 230 4.00 -7.78 7.38
C SER A 230 2.72 -8.59 7.20
N LEU A 231 2.73 -9.85 7.65
CA LEU A 231 1.62 -10.80 7.55
C LEU A 231 0.95 -10.98 8.90
N TRP A 232 -0.36 -10.94 8.92
CA TRP A 232 -1.19 -11.27 10.09
C TRP A 232 -2.27 -12.29 9.72
N GLU A 233 -2.62 -13.16 10.66
CA GLU A 233 -3.89 -13.86 10.61
C GLU A 233 -5.01 -12.83 10.87
N LEU A 234 -5.96 -12.73 9.94
CA LEU A 234 -7.01 -11.70 9.96
C LEU A 234 -7.84 -11.74 11.25
N LYS A 235 -8.11 -12.94 11.78
CA LYS A 235 -8.86 -13.13 13.04
C LYS A 235 -8.23 -12.43 14.25
N ASN A 236 -6.89 -12.23 14.23
CA ASN A 236 -6.14 -11.64 15.35
C ASN A 236 -6.03 -10.11 15.28
N ILE A 237 -6.42 -9.50 14.16
CA ILE A 237 -6.42 -8.04 13.97
C ILE A 237 -7.60 -7.45 14.75
N PRO A 238 -7.41 -6.33 15.51
CA PRO A 238 -8.50 -5.71 16.24
C PRO A 238 -9.61 -5.18 15.33
N GLU A 239 -10.81 -5.11 15.87
CA GLU A 239 -11.93 -4.36 15.28
C GLU A 239 -11.92 -2.94 15.83
N TYR A 240 -12.36 -1.99 15.02
CA TYR A 240 -12.41 -0.59 15.38
C TYR A 240 -13.87 -0.11 15.43
N ILE A 241 -14.21 0.58 16.50
CA ILE A 241 -15.54 1.15 16.76
C ILE A 241 -15.61 2.59 16.26
#